data_faf5d8b4555ce98298926e58c131b223
#
_entry.id   faf5d8b4555ce98298926e58c131b223
#
_cell.length_a   1.000
_cell.length_b   1.000
_cell.length_c   1.000
_cell.angle_alpha   90.00
_cell.angle_beta   90.00
_cell.angle_gamma   90.00
#
_symmetry.space_group_name_H-M   'P 1'
#
loop_
_entity.id
_entity.type
_entity.pdbx_description
1 polymer ?
#
loop_
_entity_poly.entity_id
_entity_poly.type
_entity_poly.pdbx_seq_one_letter_code
_entity_poly.pdbx_strand_id
1 'polypeptide(L)'
;MEGKHLVVLCRISFGNRIVAAHALIDCGATGITFIDKDFARHHQLPLTPLQHPRSLEVIDGRPISCGDITHVANTHLAILEHQETLPMFITKLGHYPVVLGIPWLELHDVAIRFSSRTLTFGSKYCTSHCNRAPSVVHAHSLASKIAPEEPVVSAGAGEFVARAFTSPKSPFRNQADHGKDYNVGMGARSLN
;
A
#
# COMPACT_ATOMS: atom_id res chain seq x y z
N MET A 1 -22.62 9.88 -12.45
CA MET A 1 -22.40 9.44 -11.05
C MET A 1 -20.90 9.51 -10.79
N GLU A 2 -20.45 10.36 -9.87
CA GLU A 2 -19.05 10.32 -9.43
C GLU A 2 -18.86 9.07 -8.56
N GLY A 3 -17.99 8.16 -9.01
CA GLY A 3 -17.61 6.99 -8.24
C GLY A 3 -16.87 7.40 -6.98
N LYS A 4 -17.32 6.92 -5.83
CA LYS A 4 -16.65 7.17 -4.54
C LYS A 4 -15.73 6.00 -4.25
N HIS A 5 -14.43 6.23 -4.28
CA HIS A 5 -13.44 5.22 -3.94
C HIS A 5 -13.37 4.97 -2.42
N LEU A 6 -12.95 3.79 -2.04
CA LEU A 6 -12.70 3.43 -0.65
C LEU A 6 -11.24 3.73 -0.32
N VAL A 7 -11.00 4.74 0.51
CA VAL A 7 -9.67 5.26 0.79
C VAL A 7 -9.44 5.35 2.29
N VAL A 8 -8.27 4.98 2.76
CA VAL A 8 -7.86 5.09 4.15
C VAL A 8 -6.68 6.04 4.30
N LEU A 9 -6.65 6.77 5.41
CA LEU A 9 -5.48 7.54 5.79
C LEU A 9 -4.39 6.61 6.30
N CYS A 10 -3.17 6.80 5.84
CA CYS A 10 -2.02 6.05 6.28
C CYS A 10 -0.79 6.94 6.48
N ARG A 11 0.21 6.40 7.13
CA ARG A 11 1.53 7.00 7.26
C ARG A 11 2.55 6.06 6.65
N ILE A 12 3.44 6.62 5.86
CA ILE A 12 4.58 5.91 5.27
C ILE A 12 5.83 6.40 5.98
N SER A 13 6.56 5.49 6.61
CA SER A 13 7.80 5.80 7.32
C SER A 13 9.00 5.14 6.64
N PHE A 14 10.08 5.90 6.48
CA PHE A 14 11.35 5.45 5.91
C PHE A 14 12.49 6.28 6.49
N GLY A 15 13.54 5.63 6.96
CA GLY A 15 14.57 6.31 7.76
C GLY A 15 13.95 7.05 8.94
N ASN A 16 14.26 8.33 9.07
CA ASN A 16 13.71 9.22 10.12
C ASN A 16 12.54 10.08 9.63
N ARG A 17 11.95 9.76 8.49
CA ARG A 17 10.87 10.55 7.88
C ARG A 17 9.55 9.80 7.99
N ILE A 18 8.48 10.57 8.24
CA ILE A 18 7.09 10.07 8.24
C ILE A 18 6.29 10.99 7.34
N VAL A 19 5.55 10.40 6.42
CA VAL A 19 4.73 11.12 5.45
C VAL A 19 3.30 10.61 5.55
N ALA A 20 2.33 11.53 5.63
CA ALA A 20 0.92 11.19 5.53
C ALA A 20 0.56 10.90 4.07
N ALA A 21 -0.28 9.92 3.86
CA ALA A 21 -0.74 9.51 2.55
C ALA A 21 -2.18 8.97 2.60
N HIS A 22 -2.78 8.85 1.42
CA HIS A 22 -4.04 8.16 1.24
C HIS A 22 -3.79 6.86 0.49
N ALA A 23 -4.28 5.75 1.04
CA ALA A 23 -4.23 4.45 0.39
C ALA A 23 -5.60 4.07 -0.17
N LEU A 24 -5.65 3.82 -1.48
CA LEU A 24 -6.80 3.24 -2.14
C LEU A 24 -6.89 1.76 -1.79
N ILE A 25 -8.06 1.33 -1.34
CA ILE A 25 -8.39 -0.09 -1.17
C ILE A 25 -8.94 -0.58 -2.51
N ASP A 26 -8.19 -1.42 -3.18
CA ASP A 26 -8.51 -1.85 -4.55
C ASP A 26 -8.60 -3.38 -4.66
N CYS A 27 -9.85 -3.88 -4.56
CA CYS A 27 -10.12 -5.31 -4.77
C CYS A 27 -10.01 -5.73 -6.26
N GLY A 28 -9.69 -4.84 -7.17
CA GLY A 28 -9.38 -5.15 -8.56
C GLY A 28 -7.89 -5.26 -8.85
N ALA A 29 -7.03 -4.74 -7.97
CA ALA A 29 -5.59 -4.80 -8.15
C ALA A 29 -5.04 -6.17 -7.76
N THR A 30 -4.40 -6.86 -8.70
CA THR A 30 -3.79 -8.19 -8.47
C THR A 30 -2.37 -8.12 -7.88
N GLY A 31 -1.78 -6.93 -7.79
CA GLY A 31 -0.53 -6.71 -7.08
C GLY A 31 -0.74 -6.42 -5.60
N ILE A 32 0.27 -6.71 -4.78
CA ILE A 32 0.20 -6.61 -3.33
C ILE A 32 0.01 -5.15 -2.91
N THR A 33 0.98 -4.30 -3.21
CA THR A 33 1.02 -2.89 -2.82
C THR A 33 1.75 -2.08 -3.85
N PHE A 34 1.24 -0.89 -4.13
CA PHE A 34 1.87 0.06 -5.04
C PHE A 34 2.01 1.43 -4.41
N ILE A 35 3.02 2.16 -4.81
CA ILE A 35 3.22 3.56 -4.47
C ILE A 35 3.47 4.38 -5.73
N ASP A 36 2.88 5.58 -5.78
CA ASP A 36 3.00 6.45 -6.94
C ASP A 36 4.45 6.93 -7.13
N LYS A 37 4.92 6.87 -8.37
CA LYS A 37 6.28 7.25 -8.75
C LYS A 37 6.61 8.70 -8.40
N ASP A 38 5.67 9.62 -8.62
CA ASP A 38 5.90 11.04 -8.34
C ASP A 38 5.87 11.30 -6.84
N PHE A 39 4.99 10.63 -6.10
CA PHE A 39 4.99 10.66 -4.63
C PHE A 39 6.32 10.14 -4.07
N ALA A 40 6.78 8.98 -4.55
CA ALA A 40 8.05 8.39 -4.11
C ALA A 40 9.23 9.33 -4.40
N ARG A 41 9.26 9.96 -5.58
CA ARG A 41 10.29 10.92 -5.97
C ARG A 41 10.22 12.19 -5.13
N HIS A 42 9.03 12.78 -4.93
CA HIS A 42 8.83 14.00 -4.16
C HIS A 42 9.33 13.84 -2.72
N HIS A 43 9.02 12.71 -2.12
CA HIS A 43 9.43 12.42 -0.75
C HIS A 43 10.80 11.75 -0.63
N GLN A 44 11.49 11.52 -1.76
CA GLN A 44 12.84 10.92 -1.81
C GLN A 44 12.89 9.55 -1.11
N LEU A 45 11.90 8.68 -1.40
CA LEU A 45 11.90 7.32 -0.86
C LEU A 45 13.15 6.56 -1.35
N PRO A 46 13.79 5.76 -0.49
CA PRO A 46 14.87 4.89 -0.92
C PRO A 46 14.33 3.79 -1.82
N LEU A 47 14.77 3.77 -3.07
CA LEU A 47 14.34 2.81 -4.07
C LEU A 47 15.39 1.72 -4.26
N THR A 48 14.93 0.48 -4.36
CA THR A 48 15.74 -0.68 -4.69
C THR A 48 15.34 -1.19 -6.08
N PRO A 49 16.26 -1.36 -7.02
CA PRO A 49 15.95 -1.94 -8.32
C PRO A 49 15.51 -3.40 -8.17
N LEU A 50 14.52 -3.81 -8.95
CA LEU A 50 14.13 -5.21 -9.08
C LEU A 50 15.14 -5.95 -9.96
N GLN A 51 15.42 -7.21 -9.66
CA GLN A 51 16.26 -8.06 -10.51
C GLN A 51 15.65 -8.26 -11.90
N HIS A 52 14.33 -8.42 -11.92
CA HIS A 52 13.56 -8.54 -13.16
C HIS A 52 12.42 -7.51 -13.14
N PRO A 53 12.27 -6.69 -14.17
CA PRO A 53 11.10 -5.83 -14.34
C PRO A 53 9.80 -6.65 -14.31
N ARG A 54 8.73 -6.05 -13.83
CA ARG A 54 7.40 -6.68 -13.77
C ARG A 54 6.44 -5.89 -14.63
N SER A 55 5.78 -6.56 -15.54
CA SER A 55 4.70 -5.94 -16.31
C SER A 55 3.47 -5.71 -15.42
N LEU A 56 2.79 -4.62 -15.70
CA LEU A 56 1.52 -4.26 -15.09
C LEU A 56 0.50 -4.07 -16.19
N GLU A 57 -0.61 -4.79 -16.10
CA GLU A 57 -1.68 -4.74 -17.09
C GLU A 57 -2.95 -4.16 -16.48
N VAL A 58 -3.73 -3.48 -17.30
CA VAL A 58 -5.08 -3.05 -16.95
C VAL A 58 -6.07 -4.19 -17.23
N ILE A 59 -7.31 -4.06 -16.72
CA ILE A 59 -8.34 -5.12 -16.77
C ILE A 59 -8.58 -5.72 -18.15
N ASP A 60 -8.35 -4.97 -19.21
CA ASP A 60 -8.53 -5.43 -20.59
C ASP A 60 -7.28 -6.11 -21.19
N GLY A 61 -6.26 -6.39 -20.36
CA GLY A 61 -5.03 -7.06 -20.76
C GLY A 61 -4.01 -6.16 -21.45
N ARG A 62 -4.27 -4.87 -21.58
CA ARG A 62 -3.28 -3.94 -22.14
C ARG A 62 -2.23 -3.58 -21.09
N PRO A 63 -0.95 -3.47 -21.48
CA PRO A 63 0.08 -2.99 -20.57
C PRO A 63 -0.21 -1.54 -20.15
N ILE A 64 0.12 -1.22 -18.91
CA ILE A 64 0.00 0.14 -18.39
C ILE A 64 0.94 1.08 -19.14
N SER A 65 0.47 2.29 -19.45
CA SER A 65 1.19 3.25 -20.28
C SER A 65 2.52 3.76 -19.68
N CYS A 66 2.72 3.62 -18.39
CA CYS A 66 3.95 4.04 -17.70
C CYS A 66 5.08 3.01 -17.76
N GLY A 67 4.85 1.87 -18.41
CA GLY A 67 5.84 0.80 -18.58
C GLY A 67 5.96 -0.10 -17.35
N ASP A 68 6.95 -0.99 -17.39
CA ASP A 68 7.18 -2.00 -16.36
C ASP A 68 7.60 -1.40 -15.01
N ILE A 69 7.29 -2.12 -13.96
CA ILE A 69 7.76 -1.85 -12.60
C ILE A 69 9.21 -2.31 -12.52
N THR A 70 10.11 -1.36 -12.29
CA THR A 70 11.57 -1.62 -12.22
C THR A 70 12.15 -1.44 -10.82
N HIS A 71 11.39 -0.83 -9.90
CA HIS A 71 11.85 -0.51 -8.56
C HIS A 71 10.79 -0.84 -7.49
N VAL A 72 11.29 -1.05 -6.29
CA VAL A 72 10.50 -1.24 -5.07
C VAL A 72 11.05 -0.35 -3.96
N ALA A 73 10.17 0.15 -3.09
CA ALA A 73 10.54 0.81 -1.86
C ALA A 73 10.12 -0.06 -0.67
N ASN A 74 11.06 -0.37 0.23
CA ASN A 74 10.74 -1.01 1.50
C ASN A 74 10.38 0.09 2.50
N THR A 75 9.12 0.13 2.91
CA THR A 75 8.59 1.17 3.77
C THR A 75 7.83 0.58 4.94
N HIS A 76 7.70 1.36 6.01
CA HIS A 76 6.80 1.03 7.10
C HIS A 76 5.47 1.73 6.86
N LEU A 77 4.41 0.93 6.70
CA LEU A 77 3.03 1.39 6.55
C LEU A 77 2.32 1.35 7.89
N ALA A 78 1.65 2.44 8.26
CA ALA A 78 0.78 2.51 9.43
C ALA A 78 -0.61 3.01 9.04
N ILE A 79 -1.64 2.24 9.34
CA ILE A 79 -3.06 2.59 9.19
C ILE A 79 -3.68 2.52 10.59
N LEU A 80 -3.74 3.66 11.30
CA LEU A 80 -4.00 3.72 12.73
C LEU A 80 -3.07 2.78 13.51
N GLU A 81 -3.63 1.82 14.24
CA GLU A 81 -2.87 0.86 15.05
C GLU A 81 -2.33 -0.32 14.21
N HIS A 82 -2.81 -0.51 12.99
CA HIS A 82 -2.29 -1.52 12.10
C HIS A 82 -0.99 -1.04 11.45
N GLN A 83 0.11 -1.74 11.71
CA GLN A 83 1.45 -1.32 11.28
C GLN A 83 2.24 -2.53 10.78
N GLU A 84 2.95 -2.34 9.68
CA GLU A 84 3.82 -3.36 9.10
C GLU A 84 4.93 -2.75 8.24
N THR A 85 5.96 -3.53 7.97
CA THR A 85 6.99 -3.19 6.97
C THR A 85 6.80 -4.07 5.74
N LEU A 86 6.64 -3.43 4.58
CA LEU A 86 6.36 -4.14 3.34
C LEU A 86 7.03 -3.47 2.14
N PRO A 87 7.30 -4.25 1.07
CA PRO A 87 7.73 -3.69 -0.20
C PRO A 87 6.54 -3.05 -0.93
N MET A 88 6.72 -1.83 -1.44
CA MET A 88 5.77 -1.16 -2.31
C MET A 88 6.36 -1.01 -3.71
N PHE A 89 5.67 -1.51 -4.72
CA PHE A 89 6.08 -1.43 -6.11
C PHE A 89 5.87 -0.02 -6.67
N ILE A 90 6.89 0.51 -7.34
CA ILE A 90 6.87 1.88 -7.87
C ILE A 90 6.24 1.88 -9.25
N THR A 91 5.11 2.57 -9.38
CA THR A 91 4.44 2.75 -10.68
C THR A 91 3.70 4.10 -10.71
N LYS A 92 3.19 4.51 -11.85
CA LYS A 92 2.39 5.73 -11.98
C LYS A 92 0.93 5.42 -11.65
N LEU A 93 0.43 5.92 -10.53
CA LEU A 93 -0.93 5.66 -10.04
C LEU A 93 -1.92 6.79 -10.36
N GLY A 94 -1.43 8.00 -10.59
CA GLY A 94 -2.25 9.16 -10.92
C GLY A 94 -2.77 9.90 -9.67
N HIS A 95 -3.88 9.46 -9.09
CA HIS A 95 -4.57 10.21 -8.02
C HIS A 95 -4.20 9.78 -6.60
N TYR A 96 -3.90 8.51 -6.40
CA TYR A 96 -3.65 7.96 -5.06
C TYR A 96 -2.18 7.68 -4.86
N PRO A 97 -1.57 8.19 -3.77
CA PRO A 97 -0.16 7.90 -3.49
C PRO A 97 0.10 6.42 -3.24
N VAL A 98 -0.88 5.69 -2.70
CA VAL A 98 -0.76 4.26 -2.36
C VAL A 98 -1.97 3.49 -2.85
N VAL A 99 -1.75 2.26 -3.32
CA VAL A 99 -2.80 1.28 -3.62
C VAL A 99 -2.49 -0.01 -2.86
N LEU A 100 -3.50 -0.53 -2.16
CA LEU A 100 -3.48 -1.81 -1.46
C LEU A 100 -4.37 -2.79 -2.22
N GLY A 101 -3.75 -3.79 -2.85
CA GLY A 101 -4.43 -4.72 -3.73
C GLY A 101 -4.89 -6.00 -3.04
N ILE A 102 -5.55 -6.88 -3.82
CA ILE A 102 -6.13 -8.15 -3.34
C ILE A 102 -5.16 -8.98 -2.52
N PRO A 103 -3.91 -9.26 -2.94
CA PRO A 103 -3.05 -10.13 -2.15
C PRO A 103 -2.71 -9.54 -0.77
N TRP A 104 -2.68 -8.20 -0.64
CA TRP A 104 -2.55 -7.56 0.67
C TRP A 104 -3.82 -7.72 1.50
N LEU A 105 -5.00 -7.52 0.88
CA LEU A 105 -6.30 -7.66 1.54
C LEU A 105 -6.52 -9.10 2.04
N GLU A 106 -6.16 -10.10 1.24
CA GLU A 106 -6.25 -11.52 1.58
C GLU A 106 -5.32 -11.90 2.73
N LEU A 107 -4.06 -11.43 2.70
CA LEU A 107 -3.10 -11.70 3.76
C LEU A 107 -3.59 -11.21 5.12
N HIS A 108 -4.21 -10.04 5.11
CA HIS A 108 -4.72 -9.39 6.32
C HIS A 108 -6.15 -9.81 6.66
N ASP A 109 -6.81 -10.61 5.80
CA ASP A 109 -8.21 -11.02 5.92
C ASP A 109 -9.11 -9.82 6.26
N VAL A 110 -9.00 -8.78 5.40
CA VAL A 110 -9.63 -7.49 5.66
C VAL A 110 -11.14 -7.59 5.47
N ALA A 111 -11.89 -7.50 6.56
CA ALA A 111 -13.34 -7.41 6.48
C ALA A 111 -13.76 -5.97 6.16
N ILE A 112 -14.45 -5.79 5.02
CA ILE A 112 -14.95 -4.49 4.56
C ILE A 112 -16.45 -4.41 4.71
N ARG A 113 -16.92 -3.44 5.50
CA ARG A 113 -18.35 -3.13 5.61
C ARG A 113 -18.64 -1.85 4.83
N PHE A 114 -19.16 -1.99 3.63
CA PHE A 114 -19.41 -0.85 2.73
C PHE A 114 -20.45 0.15 3.26
N SER A 115 -21.48 -0.31 3.99
CA SER A 115 -22.53 0.57 4.53
C SER A 115 -22.00 1.58 5.55
N SER A 116 -21.06 1.17 6.41
CA SER A 116 -20.43 2.01 7.42
C SER A 116 -19.03 2.50 7.00
N ARG A 117 -18.53 2.03 5.84
CA ARG A 117 -17.18 2.30 5.35
C ARG A 117 -16.10 1.96 6.37
N THR A 118 -16.21 0.80 6.98
CA THR A 118 -15.22 0.33 7.95
C THR A 118 -14.44 -0.85 7.41
N LEU A 119 -13.15 -0.85 7.72
CA LEU A 119 -12.25 -1.98 7.53
C LEU A 119 -11.87 -2.54 8.89
N THR A 120 -11.86 -3.86 9.02
CA THR A 120 -11.42 -4.52 10.24
C THR A 120 -10.28 -5.46 9.92
N PHE A 121 -9.19 -5.35 10.67
CA PHE A 121 -8.01 -6.20 10.59
C PHE A 121 -8.03 -7.17 11.76
N GLY A 122 -7.83 -8.43 11.51
CA GLY A 122 -7.91 -9.44 12.59
C GLY A 122 -7.40 -10.81 12.20
N SER A 123 -6.72 -10.93 11.07
CA SER A 123 -6.14 -12.20 10.65
C SER A 123 -5.09 -12.71 11.64
N LYS A 124 -4.76 -14.00 11.56
CA LYS A 124 -3.62 -14.57 12.30
C LYS A 124 -2.32 -13.87 11.93
N TYR A 125 -2.19 -13.45 10.67
CA TYR A 125 -1.04 -12.68 10.22
C TYR A 125 -0.97 -11.33 10.93
N CYS A 126 -2.07 -10.56 10.96
CA CYS A 126 -2.13 -9.27 11.66
C CYS A 126 -1.74 -9.40 13.13
N THR A 127 -2.29 -10.39 13.83
CA THR A 127 -2.03 -10.57 15.27
C THR A 127 -0.58 -10.95 15.59
N SER A 128 0.15 -11.52 14.64
CA SER A 128 1.54 -11.98 14.84
C SER A 128 2.59 -11.06 14.22
N HIS A 129 2.26 -10.30 13.15
CA HIS A 129 3.24 -9.56 12.36
C HIS A 129 2.97 -8.06 12.27
N CYS A 130 1.71 -7.63 12.41
CA CYS A 130 1.37 -6.22 12.28
C CYS A 130 1.25 -5.56 13.65
N ASN A 131 0.07 -5.52 14.20
CA ASN A 131 -0.14 -5.07 15.56
C ASN A 131 -1.06 -6.06 16.28
N ARG A 132 -0.90 -6.18 17.60
CA ARG A 132 -1.54 -7.25 18.39
C ARG A 132 -3.03 -7.07 18.65
N ALA A 133 -3.61 -5.94 18.30
CA ALA A 133 -5.03 -5.68 18.55
C ALA A 133 -5.81 -5.65 17.22
N PRO A 134 -7.00 -6.27 17.16
CA PRO A 134 -7.92 -6.03 16.07
C PRO A 134 -8.22 -4.53 15.99
N SER A 135 -8.04 -3.93 14.82
CA SER A 135 -8.31 -2.51 14.63
C SER A 135 -9.43 -2.31 13.64
N VAL A 136 -10.31 -1.36 13.94
CA VAL A 136 -11.38 -0.91 13.04
C VAL A 136 -11.00 0.45 12.49
N VAL A 137 -10.92 0.55 11.18
CA VAL A 137 -10.54 1.77 10.47
C VAL A 137 -11.72 2.30 9.67
N HIS A 138 -11.99 3.58 9.78
CA HIS A 138 -12.98 4.25 8.94
C HIS A 138 -12.34 4.70 7.63
N ALA A 139 -12.86 4.20 6.52
CA ALA A 139 -12.46 4.66 5.21
C ALA A 139 -13.21 5.94 4.83
N HIS A 140 -12.51 6.83 4.18
CA HIS A 140 -13.06 8.07 3.66
C HIS A 140 -13.55 7.89 2.23
N SER A 141 -14.57 8.68 1.86
CA SER A 141 -15.00 8.82 0.47
C SER A 141 -14.33 10.07 -0.07
N LEU A 142 -13.33 9.89 -0.90
CA LEU A 142 -12.72 11.00 -1.61
C LEU A 142 -13.29 11.06 -3.03
N ALA A 143 -13.86 12.23 -3.37
CA ALA A 143 -14.08 12.57 -4.77
C ALA A 143 -12.71 12.74 -5.44
N SER A 144 -12.58 12.44 -6.71
CA SER A 144 -11.33 12.29 -7.46
C SER A 144 -10.43 13.54 -7.60
N LYS A 145 -10.52 14.50 -6.68
CA LYS A 145 -9.68 15.71 -6.65
C LYS A 145 -9.08 15.88 -5.26
N ILE A 146 -7.97 15.21 -5.00
CA ILE A 146 -7.13 15.53 -3.84
C ILE A 146 -5.97 16.36 -4.35
N ALA A 147 -5.88 17.60 -3.87
CA ALA A 147 -4.66 18.38 -3.98
C ALA A 147 -3.58 17.70 -3.11
N PRO A 148 -2.30 17.70 -3.51
CA PRO A 148 -1.22 17.18 -2.68
C PRO A 148 -1.22 17.95 -1.34
N GLU A 149 -1.36 17.23 -0.24
CA GLU A 149 -1.22 17.82 1.09
C GLU A 149 0.24 18.20 1.33
N GLU A 150 0.41 19.38 1.93
CA GLU A 150 1.68 19.93 2.37
C GLU A 150 2.41 18.93 3.32
N PRO A 151 3.74 18.87 3.30
CA PRO A 151 4.50 17.94 4.14
C PRO A 151 4.26 18.28 5.61
N VAL A 152 3.84 17.28 6.37
CA VAL A 152 3.78 17.37 7.83
C VAL A 152 5.19 17.62 8.34
N VAL A 153 5.35 18.76 9.00
CA VAL A 153 6.59 19.26 9.61
C VAL A 153 7.32 18.15 10.36
N SER A 154 8.64 18.11 10.21
CA SER A 154 9.54 17.28 10.99
C SER A 154 9.16 17.33 12.47
N ALA A 155 8.80 16.21 13.06
CA ALA A 155 8.61 16.09 14.49
C ALA A 155 9.94 16.48 15.16
N GLY A 156 9.94 17.64 15.81
CA GLY A 156 11.01 18.04 16.71
C GLY A 156 11.24 16.95 17.74
N ALA A 157 12.48 16.79 18.16
CA ALA A 157 12.97 15.79 19.09
C ALA A 157 12.12 15.77 20.38
N GLY A 158 11.12 14.91 20.42
CA GLY A 158 10.35 14.51 21.59
C GLY A 158 10.31 13.00 21.56
N GLU A 159 11.05 12.41 22.47
CA GLU A 159 11.19 11.00 22.81
C GLU A 159 10.19 10.03 22.15
N PHE A 160 10.48 9.59 20.95
CA PHE A 160 10.03 8.31 20.45
C PHE A 160 11.18 7.32 20.68
N VAL A 161 11.09 6.54 21.75
CA VAL A 161 11.99 5.40 21.96
C VAL A 161 11.83 4.49 20.75
N ALA A 162 12.77 4.62 19.82
CA ALA A 162 12.93 3.69 18.74
C ALA A 162 13.32 2.34 19.36
N ARG A 163 12.34 1.50 19.66
CA ARG A 163 12.62 0.08 19.81
C ARG A 163 13.16 -0.38 18.46
N ALA A 164 14.41 -0.80 18.46
CA ALA A 164 15.03 -1.45 17.33
C ALA A 164 14.13 -2.63 16.91
N PHE A 165 13.37 -2.44 15.83
CA PHE A 165 12.64 -3.52 15.22
C PHE A 165 13.67 -4.39 14.53
N THR A 166 14.00 -5.53 15.12
CA THR A 166 14.54 -6.66 14.37
C THR A 166 13.44 -7.04 13.39
N SER A 167 13.67 -6.76 12.13
CA SER A 167 12.72 -7.07 11.05
C SER A 167 12.31 -8.54 11.14
N PRO A 168 11.03 -8.86 11.41
CA PRO A 168 10.58 -10.21 11.19
C PRO A 168 10.77 -10.52 9.70
N LYS A 169 11.25 -11.71 9.39
CA LYS A 169 11.40 -12.16 8.00
C LYS A 169 10.04 -11.97 7.31
N SER A 170 9.95 -10.99 6.42
CA SER A 170 8.73 -10.71 5.67
C SER A 170 8.35 -11.97 4.89
N PRO A 171 7.11 -12.46 4.99
CA PRO A 171 6.66 -13.59 4.20
C PRO A 171 6.77 -13.34 2.69
N PHE A 172 6.91 -12.07 2.28
CA PHE A 172 7.12 -11.69 0.89
C PHE A 172 8.55 -11.90 0.38
N ARG A 173 9.53 -12.14 1.27
CA ARG A 173 10.93 -12.38 0.87
C ARG A 173 11.08 -13.67 0.05
N ASN A 174 10.24 -14.67 0.30
CA ASN A 174 10.26 -15.93 -0.43
C ASN A 174 9.50 -15.88 -1.77
N GLN A 175 8.63 -14.88 -2.00
CA GLN A 175 7.91 -14.75 -3.26
C GLN A 175 8.74 -14.05 -4.35
N ALA A 176 9.76 -13.27 -3.97
CA ALA A 176 10.70 -12.69 -4.92
C ALA A 176 11.67 -13.73 -5.51
N ASP A 177 11.91 -14.85 -4.77
CA ASP A 177 12.88 -15.88 -5.17
C ASP A 177 12.28 -17.03 -6.00
N HIS A 178 10.96 -17.14 -6.07
CA HIS A 178 10.31 -18.22 -6.79
C HIS A 178 9.67 -17.73 -8.08
N GLY A 179 10.41 -17.18 -9.02
CA GLY A 179 10.12 -17.07 -10.46
C GLY A 179 8.67 -17.27 -10.97
N LYS A 180 7.67 -17.09 -10.11
CA LYS A 180 6.29 -17.11 -10.53
C LYS A 180 5.94 -15.72 -11.04
N ASP A 181 5.78 -15.62 -12.34
CA ASP A 181 5.21 -14.47 -13.01
C ASP A 181 3.83 -14.17 -12.43
N TYR A 182 3.77 -13.29 -11.43
CA TYR A 182 2.51 -12.71 -11.03
C TYR A 182 2.12 -11.69 -12.09
N ASN A 183 1.20 -12.07 -12.93
CA ASN A 183 0.53 -11.13 -13.82
C ASN A 183 -0.23 -10.13 -12.93
N VAL A 184 0.21 -8.88 -12.93
CA VAL A 184 -0.31 -7.85 -12.05
C VAL A 184 -1.29 -7.01 -12.86
N GLY A 185 -2.56 -7.37 -12.77
CA GLY A 185 -3.64 -6.63 -13.44
C GLY A 185 -4.40 -5.74 -12.44
N MET A 186 -4.83 -4.58 -12.87
CA MET A 186 -5.83 -3.77 -12.20
C MET A 186 -7.19 -4.02 -12.87
N GLY A 187 -8.13 -4.62 -12.16
CA GLY A 187 -9.44 -4.84 -12.73
C GLY A 187 -10.49 -5.35 -11.75
N ALA A 188 -11.69 -4.83 -11.86
CA ALA A 188 -12.85 -5.41 -11.20
C ALA A 188 -13.27 -6.68 -11.95
N ARG A 189 -13.37 -7.80 -11.27
CA ARG A 189 -14.09 -8.95 -11.83
C ARG A 189 -15.57 -8.60 -11.84
N SER A 190 -16.16 -8.60 -13.01
CA SER A 190 -17.62 -8.62 -13.15
C SER A 190 -18.12 -9.94 -12.55
N LEU A 191 -18.90 -9.87 -11.50
CA LEU A 191 -19.66 -11.01 -11.01
C LEU A 191 -20.81 -11.26 -11.99
N ASN A 192 -20.76 -12.37 -12.69
CA ASN A 192 -21.96 -13.00 -13.25
C ASN A 192 -22.60 -13.83 -12.13
#